data_81d6eeae0d171eefcf5a2579dc2d15ec
#
_entry.id   81d6eeae0d171eefcf5a2579dc2d15ec
#
_cell.length_a   1.000
_cell.length_b   1.000
_cell.length_c   1.000
_cell.angle_alpha   90.00
_cell.angle_beta   90.00
_cell.angle_gamma   90.00
#
_symmetry.space_group_name_H-M   'P 1'
#
loop_
_entity.id
_entity.type
_entity.pdbx_description
1 polymer ?
#
loop_
_entity_poly.entity_id
_entity_poly.type
_entity_poly.pdbx_seq_one_letter_code
_entity_poly.pdbx_strand_id
1 'polypeptide(L)'
;MPCAAAVQSVTNPCGNCATGSLRACSYIYGWAKASDDAKNRGVSSPQSYLWWLDVETESTWQTDKTANVAVLEGMTAYFKKIGARVGLYSTGYQWAQIAGTVKSTSPLAGLPSWLAGAASASRAKSNCALTGLTPRSRVSMTQYISGGRDYNYSCI
;
A
#
# COMPACT_ATOMS: atom_id res chain seq x y z
N MET A 1 20.32 -7.30 -3.02
CA MET A 1 19.48 -8.07 -2.10
C MET A 1 19.34 -9.48 -2.63
N PRO A 2 19.64 -10.53 -1.86
CA PRO A 2 19.41 -11.89 -2.33
C PRO A 2 17.89 -12.12 -2.40
N CYS A 3 17.38 -12.39 -3.58
CA CYS A 3 16.03 -12.94 -3.75
C CYS A 3 16.03 -14.30 -3.04
N ALA A 4 15.37 -14.41 -1.91
CA ALA A 4 15.26 -15.67 -1.21
C ALA A 4 14.66 -16.72 -2.14
N ALA A 5 15.29 -17.87 -2.27
CA ALA A 5 14.88 -18.97 -3.16
C ALA A 5 13.43 -19.46 -2.96
N ALA A 6 12.82 -19.13 -1.83
CA ALA A 6 11.46 -19.52 -1.45
C ALA A 6 10.33 -18.80 -2.21
N VAL A 7 10.62 -17.78 -3.01
CA VAL A 7 9.61 -16.95 -3.67
C VAL A 7 9.58 -17.15 -5.19
N GLN A 8 10.37 -18.05 -5.74
CA GLN A 8 10.43 -18.31 -7.19
C GLN A 8 9.14 -18.96 -7.77
N SER A 9 8.25 -19.47 -6.93
CA SER A 9 6.97 -20.07 -7.36
C SER A 9 5.82 -19.08 -7.48
N VAL A 10 6.04 -17.79 -7.21
CA VAL A 10 5.01 -16.76 -7.31
C VAL A 10 4.91 -16.28 -8.74
N THR A 11 3.70 -16.34 -9.31
CA THR A 11 3.43 -15.69 -10.60
C THR A 11 3.66 -14.19 -10.46
N ASN A 12 4.70 -13.69 -11.14
CA ASN A 12 5.10 -12.30 -11.09
C ASN A 12 4.70 -11.58 -12.39
N PRO A 13 3.66 -10.73 -12.37
CA PRO A 13 3.20 -10.01 -13.57
C PRO A 13 4.22 -8.95 -14.07
N CYS A 14 5.22 -8.62 -13.25
CA CYS A 14 6.28 -7.69 -13.62
C CYS A 14 7.46 -8.36 -14.34
N GLY A 15 7.42 -9.69 -14.53
CA GLY A 15 8.48 -10.45 -15.19
C GLY A 15 9.34 -11.26 -14.23
N ASN A 16 10.56 -11.60 -14.67
CA ASN A 16 11.48 -12.43 -13.91
C ASN A 16 12.56 -11.57 -13.21
N CYS A 17 12.61 -11.64 -11.89
CA CYS A 17 13.65 -10.96 -11.10
C CYS A 17 15.07 -11.47 -11.42
N ALA A 18 15.25 -12.75 -11.75
CA ALA A 18 16.55 -13.31 -12.09
C ALA A 18 17.19 -12.68 -13.33
N THR A 19 16.40 -12.04 -14.20
CA THR A 19 16.88 -11.32 -15.39
C THR A 19 17.30 -9.87 -15.10
N GLY A 20 17.31 -9.44 -13.83
CA GLY A 20 17.73 -8.10 -13.40
C GLY A 20 16.66 -7.02 -13.51
N SER A 21 15.39 -7.38 -13.73
CA SER A 21 14.29 -6.42 -13.73
C SER A 21 14.05 -5.88 -12.33
N LEU A 22 14.32 -4.58 -12.13
CA LEU A 22 14.08 -3.89 -10.86
C LEU A 22 12.61 -4.02 -10.44
N ARG A 23 11.70 -3.85 -11.38
CA ARG A 23 10.25 -3.92 -11.13
C ARG A 23 9.83 -5.33 -10.71
N ALA A 24 10.34 -6.37 -11.39
CA ALA A 24 10.06 -7.76 -11.03
C ALA A 24 10.60 -8.12 -9.65
N CYS A 25 11.81 -7.68 -9.30
CA CYS A 25 12.41 -7.88 -7.98
C CYS A 25 11.64 -7.12 -6.88
N SER A 26 11.17 -5.92 -7.20
CA SER A 26 10.36 -5.11 -6.28
C SER A 26 9.02 -5.77 -5.95
N TYR A 27 8.36 -6.37 -6.93
CA TYR A 27 7.14 -7.14 -6.72
C TYR A 27 7.36 -8.31 -5.75
N ILE A 28 8.40 -9.10 -5.98
CA ILE A 28 8.76 -10.24 -5.11
C ILE A 28 9.11 -9.75 -3.69
N TYR A 29 9.85 -8.65 -3.59
CA TYR A 29 10.15 -8.04 -2.30
C TYR A 29 8.88 -7.67 -1.54
N GLY A 30 7.92 -7.00 -2.18
CA GLY A 30 6.64 -6.64 -1.58
C GLY A 30 5.85 -7.88 -1.11
N TRP A 31 5.75 -8.89 -1.95
CA TRP A 31 5.13 -10.16 -1.59
C TRP A 31 5.77 -10.79 -0.35
N ALA A 32 7.12 -10.86 -0.30
CA ALA A 32 7.84 -11.44 0.83
C ALA A 32 7.63 -10.65 2.13
N LYS A 33 7.59 -9.31 2.04
CA LYS A 33 7.31 -8.45 3.20
C LYS A 33 5.92 -8.68 3.76
N ALA A 34 4.89 -8.69 2.93
CA ALA A 34 3.53 -8.98 3.36
C ALA A 34 3.40 -10.39 3.96
N SER A 35 4.11 -11.37 3.39
CA SER A 35 4.18 -12.72 3.95
C SER A 35 4.83 -12.77 5.33
N ASP A 36 5.92 -12.02 5.52
CA ASP A 36 6.60 -11.92 6.81
C ASP A 36 5.69 -11.27 7.86
N ASP A 37 5.03 -10.17 7.52
CA ASP A 37 4.13 -9.46 8.42
C ASP A 37 2.94 -10.35 8.84
N ALA A 38 2.35 -11.08 7.91
CA ALA A 38 1.22 -11.95 8.20
C ALA A 38 1.59 -13.18 9.04
N LYS A 39 2.81 -13.71 8.90
CA LYS A 39 3.21 -14.98 9.53
C LYS A 39 4.03 -14.81 10.79
N ASN A 40 4.88 -13.78 10.85
CA ASN A 40 5.97 -13.70 11.82
C ASN A 40 5.84 -12.53 12.81
N ARG A 41 4.80 -11.68 12.67
CA ARG A 41 4.57 -10.51 13.54
C ARG A 41 3.53 -10.73 14.63
N GLY A 42 3.13 -11.97 14.89
CA GLY A 42 2.21 -12.30 15.96
C GLY A 42 0.74 -11.93 15.70
N VAL A 43 0.38 -11.62 14.45
CA VAL A 43 -1.01 -11.34 14.08
C VAL A 43 -1.77 -12.67 13.94
N SER A 44 -2.72 -12.91 14.84
CA SER A 44 -3.60 -14.09 14.73
C SER A 44 -4.65 -13.86 13.64
N SER A 45 -4.92 -14.88 12.82
CA SER A 45 -5.92 -14.84 11.75
C SER A 45 -5.74 -13.66 10.78
N PRO A 46 -4.55 -13.47 10.17
CA PRO A 46 -4.22 -12.31 9.36
C PRO A 46 -5.18 -12.08 8.19
N GLN A 47 -5.86 -13.14 7.70
CA GLN A 47 -6.88 -13.08 6.65
C GLN A 47 -8.15 -12.34 7.08
N SER A 48 -8.38 -12.17 8.37
CA SER A 48 -9.60 -11.54 8.89
C SER A 48 -9.54 -10.01 8.88
N TYR A 49 -8.37 -9.43 8.64
CA TYR A 49 -8.16 -7.99 8.75
C TYR A 49 -8.17 -7.26 7.41
N LEU A 50 -8.36 -5.95 7.49
CA LEU A 50 -8.03 -5.00 6.46
C LEU A 50 -6.60 -4.49 6.73
N TRP A 51 -5.68 -4.83 5.85
CA TRP A 51 -4.29 -4.40 5.94
C TRP A 51 -4.10 -3.07 5.21
N TRP A 52 -3.59 -2.08 5.91
CA TRP A 52 -3.25 -0.80 5.33
C TRP A 52 -1.79 -0.78 4.93
N LEU A 53 -1.53 -0.59 3.64
CA LEU A 53 -0.17 -0.39 3.14
C LEU A 53 0.22 1.06 3.42
N ASP A 54 1.21 1.21 4.28
CA ASP A 54 1.73 2.50 4.74
C ASP A 54 2.73 3.06 3.71
N VAL A 55 2.33 4.14 3.02
CA VAL A 55 3.09 4.75 1.94
C VAL A 55 3.50 6.16 2.35
N GLU A 56 4.59 6.22 3.12
CA GLU A 56 5.14 7.46 3.66
C GLU A 56 6.62 7.63 3.29
N THR A 57 7.06 8.88 3.22
CA THR A 57 8.45 9.24 2.83
C THR A 57 9.50 8.87 3.88
N GLU A 58 9.09 8.60 5.11
CA GLU A 58 9.95 8.11 6.19
C GLU A 58 10.48 6.70 5.94
N SER A 59 9.79 5.92 5.11
CA SER A 59 10.24 4.61 4.67
C SER A 59 11.24 4.71 3.51
N THR A 60 12.01 3.64 3.29
CA THR A 60 12.99 3.59 2.20
C THR A 60 12.33 3.16 0.90
N TRP A 61 12.21 4.08 -0.04
CA TRP A 61 11.65 3.87 -1.38
C TRP A 61 12.71 4.00 -2.47
N GLN A 62 12.45 3.38 -3.62
CA GLN A 62 13.26 3.57 -4.83
C GLN A 62 12.98 4.94 -5.46
N THR A 63 13.92 5.46 -6.23
CA THR A 63 13.69 6.65 -7.06
C THR A 63 12.74 6.34 -8.23
N ASP A 64 12.71 5.09 -8.68
CA ASP A 64 11.77 4.60 -9.70
C ASP A 64 10.39 4.31 -9.08
N LYS A 65 9.44 5.18 -9.36
CA LYS A 65 8.05 5.04 -8.88
C LYS A 65 7.38 3.76 -9.38
N THR A 66 7.76 3.27 -10.55
CA THR A 66 7.18 2.00 -11.08
C THR A 66 7.65 0.79 -10.28
N ALA A 67 8.86 0.83 -9.75
CA ALA A 67 9.36 -0.18 -8.81
C ALA A 67 8.63 -0.11 -7.47
N ASN A 68 8.35 1.09 -6.94
CA ASN A 68 7.58 1.28 -5.72
C ASN A 68 6.14 0.77 -5.88
N VAL A 69 5.50 1.07 -7.01
CA VAL A 69 4.17 0.51 -7.34
C VAL A 69 4.22 -1.02 -7.36
N ALA A 70 5.26 -1.62 -7.93
CA ALA A 70 5.41 -3.08 -7.97
C ALA A 70 5.56 -3.69 -6.56
N VAL A 71 6.24 -3.01 -5.61
CA VAL A 71 6.27 -3.43 -4.19
C VAL A 71 4.84 -3.50 -3.64
N LEU A 72 4.06 -2.44 -3.81
CA LEU A 72 2.68 -2.37 -3.32
C LEU A 72 1.77 -3.41 -3.99
N GLU A 73 1.95 -3.64 -5.29
CA GLU A 73 1.24 -4.69 -6.03
C GLU A 73 1.56 -6.09 -5.49
N GLY A 74 2.84 -6.36 -5.17
CA GLY A 74 3.27 -7.61 -4.58
C GLY A 74 2.70 -7.84 -3.18
N MET A 75 2.70 -6.81 -2.31
CA MET A 75 2.07 -6.86 -0.99
C MET A 75 0.57 -7.13 -1.12
N THR A 76 -0.10 -6.40 -2.00
CA THR A 76 -1.53 -6.56 -2.27
C THR A 76 -1.87 -7.97 -2.73
N ALA A 77 -1.07 -8.52 -3.63
CA ALA A 77 -1.26 -9.88 -4.15
C ALA A 77 -1.15 -10.94 -3.04
N TYR A 78 -0.19 -10.79 -2.14
CA TYR A 78 -0.06 -11.71 -1.01
C TYR A 78 -1.27 -11.66 -0.08
N PHE A 79 -1.66 -10.47 0.38
CA PHE A 79 -2.80 -10.32 1.27
C PHE A 79 -4.10 -10.84 0.64
N LYS A 80 -4.34 -10.56 -0.64
CA LYS A 80 -5.48 -11.12 -1.38
C LYS A 80 -5.42 -12.64 -1.48
N LYS A 81 -4.23 -13.22 -1.67
CA LYS A 81 -4.04 -14.69 -1.71
C LYS A 81 -4.49 -15.36 -0.42
N ILE A 82 -4.22 -14.75 0.73
CA ILE A 82 -4.67 -15.29 2.03
C ILE A 82 -6.12 -14.94 2.39
N GLY A 83 -6.83 -14.23 1.52
CA GLY A 83 -8.23 -13.81 1.72
C GLY A 83 -8.39 -12.53 2.54
N ALA A 84 -7.31 -11.80 2.82
CA ALA A 84 -7.36 -10.53 3.52
C ALA A 84 -7.79 -9.38 2.61
N ARG A 85 -8.32 -8.33 3.22
CA ARG A 85 -8.60 -7.06 2.56
C ARG A 85 -7.37 -6.16 2.60
N VAL A 86 -7.24 -5.25 1.63
CA VAL A 86 -6.12 -4.32 1.53
C VAL A 86 -6.62 -2.91 1.29
N GLY A 87 -6.00 -1.94 1.94
CA GLY A 87 -6.20 -0.52 1.73
C GLY A 87 -4.84 0.21 1.64
N LEU A 88 -4.89 1.47 1.27
CA LEU A 88 -3.71 2.32 1.08
C LEU A 88 -3.77 3.51 2.04
N TYR A 89 -2.71 3.70 2.83
CA TYR A 89 -2.54 4.85 3.70
C TYR A 89 -1.44 5.74 3.17
N SER A 90 -1.72 7.02 3.00
CA SER A 90 -0.75 8.05 2.61
C SER A 90 -1.35 9.44 2.73
N THR A 91 -0.52 10.47 2.60
CA THR A 91 -0.96 11.79 2.15
C THR A 91 -0.98 11.82 0.62
N GLY A 92 -1.80 12.66 0.00
CA GLY A 92 -1.78 12.84 -1.46
C GLY A 92 -0.41 13.29 -1.97
N TYR A 93 0.30 14.10 -1.20
CA TYR A 93 1.65 14.58 -1.54
C TYR A 93 2.68 13.44 -1.53
N GLN A 94 2.75 12.66 -0.46
CA GLN A 94 3.69 11.54 -0.34
C GLN A 94 3.40 10.45 -1.37
N TRP A 95 2.12 10.16 -1.61
CA TRP A 95 1.72 9.24 -2.67
C TRP A 95 2.26 9.68 -4.04
N ALA A 96 2.08 10.96 -4.40
CA ALA A 96 2.58 11.49 -5.66
C ALA A 96 4.11 11.39 -5.79
N GLN A 97 4.84 11.51 -4.69
CA GLN A 97 6.30 11.37 -4.67
C GLN A 97 6.74 9.91 -4.82
N ILE A 98 6.07 8.97 -4.15
CA ILE A 98 6.49 7.57 -4.03
C ILE A 98 5.96 6.72 -5.18
N ALA A 99 4.65 6.78 -5.42
CA ALA A 99 3.94 5.94 -6.38
C ALA A 99 3.56 6.68 -7.67
N GLY A 100 3.28 7.97 -7.57
CA GLY A 100 2.84 8.76 -8.71
C GLY A 100 1.48 8.31 -9.23
N THR A 101 1.34 8.27 -10.55
CA THR A 101 0.09 7.85 -11.21
C THR A 101 0.06 6.34 -11.38
N VAL A 102 -0.94 5.71 -10.80
CA VAL A 102 -1.20 4.26 -10.93
C VAL A 102 -2.19 4.03 -12.07
N LYS A 103 -1.95 3.00 -12.88
CA LYS A 103 -2.85 2.63 -13.99
C LYS A 103 -4.18 2.08 -13.46
N SER A 104 -5.26 2.31 -14.19
CA SER A 104 -6.58 1.77 -13.84
C SER A 104 -6.66 0.23 -13.88
N THR A 105 -5.71 -0.40 -14.57
CA THR A 105 -5.57 -1.87 -14.65
C THR A 105 -4.73 -2.46 -13.51
N SER A 106 -4.08 -1.63 -12.69
CA SER A 106 -3.31 -2.09 -11.54
C SER A 106 -4.22 -2.73 -10.48
N PRO A 107 -3.76 -3.78 -9.78
CA PRO A 107 -4.47 -4.35 -8.63
C PRO A 107 -4.62 -3.37 -7.45
N LEU A 108 -3.92 -2.23 -7.47
CA LEU A 108 -4.09 -1.15 -6.49
C LEU A 108 -5.31 -0.28 -6.80
N ALA A 109 -5.80 -0.29 -8.04
CA ALA A 109 -6.95 0.52 -8.42
C ALA A 109 -8.23 0.04 -7.70
N GLY A 110 -8.95 0.97 -7.12
CA GLY A 110 -10.18 0.69 -6.35
C GLY A 110 -9.96 0.25 -4.91
N LEU A 111 -8.71 0.11 -4.44
CA LEU A 111 -8.45 -0.14 -3.03
C LEU A 111 -8.88 1.07 -2.18
N PRO A 112 -9.48 0.86 -1.00
CA PRO A 112 -9.88 1.95 -0.13
C PRO A 112 -8.66 2.80 0.29
N SER A 113 -8.85 4.10 0.42
CA SER A 113 -7.83 5.05 0.85
C SER A 113 -8.08 5.54 2.27
N TRP A 114 -7.04 5.56 3.07
CA TRP A 114 -6.96 6.27 4.33
C TRP A 114 -6.05 7.47 4.11
N LEU A 115 -6.66 8.66 4.00
CA LEU A 115 -5.94 9.90 3.71
C LEU A 115 -5.49 10.60 4.98
N ALA A 116 -4.17 10.73 5.14
CA ALA A 116 -3.57 11.52 6.20
C ALA A 116 -3.35 12.98 5.77
N GLY A 117 -2.96 13.82 6.73
CA GLY A 117 -2.53 15.19 6.48
C GLY A 117 -3.63 16.26 6.57
N ALA A 118 -4.81 15.94 7.11
CA ALA A 118 -5.81 16.97 7.40
C ALA A 118 -5.35 17.84 8.59
N ALA A 119 -5.55 19.16 8.47
CA ALA A 119 -5.12 20.12 9.49
C ALA A 119 -6.05 20.18 10.72
N SER A 120 -7.24 19.59 10.66
CA SER A 120 -8.22 19.62 11.75
C SER A 120 -9.29 18.54 11.57
N ALA A 121 -10.08 18.27 12.60
CA ALA A 121 -11.22 17.36 12.54
C ALA A 121 -12.24 17.78 11.46
N SER A 122 -12.53 19.07 11.33
CA SER A 122 -13.42 19.57 10.28
C SER A 122 -12.87 19.34 8.89
N ARG A 123 -11.57 19.54 8.68
CA ARG A 123 -10.90 19.24 7.42
C ARG A 123 -10.87 17.75 7.14
N ALA A 124 -10.61 16.91 8.15
CA ALA A 124 -10.67 15.46 8.02
C ALA A 124 -12.06 15.01 7.53
N LYS A 125 -13.13 15.53 8.12
CA LYS A 125 -14.50 15.27 7.68
C LYS A 125 -14.73 15.68 6.22
N SER A 126 -14.33 16.88 5.82
CA SER A 126 -14.51 17.35 4.45
C SER A 126 -13.65 16.57 3.44
N ASN A 127 -12.49 16.07 3.84
CA ASN A 127 -11.61 15.27 3.00
C ASN A 127 -12.19 13.90 2.63
N CYS A 128 -13.25 13.44 3.29
CA CYS A 128 -13.98 12.24 2.89
C CYS A 128 -14.56 12.34 1.47
N ALA A 129 -14.81 13.55 0.98
CA ALA A 129 -15.32 13.79 -0.37
C ALA A 129 -14.21 13.85 -1.45
N LEU A 130 -12.94 13.77 -1.06
CA LEU A 130 -11.83 13.77 -2.01
C LEU A 130 -11.77 12.45 -2.79
N THR A 131 -11.10 12.49 -3.94
CA THR A 131 -10.72 11.27 -4.66
C THR A 131 -9.70 10.48 -3.83
N GLY A 132 -9.78 9.15 -3.90
CA GLY A 132 -8.77 8.30 -3.26
C GLY A 132 -7.43 8.34 -4.00
N LEU A 133 -6.45 7.61 -3.46
CA LEU A 133 -5.06 7.60 -3.92
C LEU A 133 -4.87 6.94 -5.30
N THR A 134 -5.79 6.08 -5.72
CA THR A 134 -5.72 5.36 -6.99
C THR A 134 -7.02 5.52 -7.79
N PRO A 135 -7.01 5.21 -9.10
CA PRO A 135 -8.24 5.23 -9.90
C PRO A 135 -9.35 4.39 -9.27
N ARG A 136 -10.58 4.89 -9.25
CA ARG A 136 -11.77 4.26 -8.66
C ARG A 136 -11.71 4.02 -7.15
N SER A 137 -10.68 4.49 -6.46
CA SER A 137 -10.57 4.41 -5.01
C SER A 137 -11.55 5.38 -4.33
N ARG A 138 -12.04 4.98 -3.15
CA ARG A 138 -12.83 5.84 -2.25
C ARG A 138 -12.04 6.12 -0.99
N VAL A 139 -12.21 7.31 -0.44
CA VAL A 139 -11.70 7.64 0.89
C VAL A 139 -12.60 6.98 1.92
N SER A 140 -12.04 6.04 2.68
CA SER A 140 -12.76 5.31 3.74
C SER A 140 -12.47 5.87 5.12
N MET A 141 -11.32 6.50 5.27
CA MET A 141 -10.86 7.11 6.52
C MET A 141 -9.96 8.31 6.22
N THR A 142 -9.97 9.29 7.08
CA THR A 142 -9.05 10.42 7.05
C THR A 142 -8.38 10.59 8.41
N GLN A 143 -7.18 11.20 8.43
CA GLN A 143 -6.41 11.42 9.65
C GLN A 143 -6.05 12.89 9.78
N TYR A 144 -6.11 13.39 11.01
CA TYR A 144 -5.64 14.73 11.39
C TYR A 144 -4.83 14.68 12.68
N ILE A 145 -4.01 15.68 12.89
CA ILE A 145 -3.20 15.83 14.10
C ILE A 145 -3.83 16.92 14.99
N SER A 146 -3.98 16.63 16.27
CA SER A 146 -4.40 17.59 17.28
C SER A 146 -3.67 17.34 18.59
N GLY A 147 -3.07 18.39 19.17
CA GLY A 147 -2.31 18.27 20.42
C GLY A 147 -1.15 17.26 20.34
N GLY A 148 -0.50 17.11 19.18
CA GLY A 148 0.59 16.18 18.95
C GLY A 148 0.17 14.70 18.87
N ARG A 149 -1.11 14.43 18.67
CA ARG A 149 -1.66 13.08 18.53
C ARG A 149 -2.43 12.93 17.23
N ASP A 150 -2.39 11.72 16.67
CA ASP A 150 -3.16 11.35 15.48
C ASP A 150 -4.57 10.95 15.87
N TYR A 151 -5.52 11.49 15.12
CA TYR A 151 -6.94 11.15 15.21
C TYR A 151 -7.47 10.77 13.85
N ASN A 152 -8.39 9.82 13.82
CA ASN A 152 -9.01 9.35 12.60
C ASN A 152 -10.48 9.71 12.55
N TYR A 153 -10.97 9.99 11.34
CA TYR A 153 -12.36 10.22 11.04
C TYR A 153 -12.83 9.15 10.05
N SER A 154 -13.87 8.39 10.41
CA SER A 154 -14.48 7.39 9.51
C SER A 154 -15.34 8.10 8.48
N CYS A 155 -15.19 7.72 7.21
CA CYS A 155 -15.97 8.23 6.07
C CYS A 155 -17.12 7.29 5.68
N ILE A 156 -17.28 6.18 6.38
CA ILE A 156 -18.28 5.12 6.16
C ILE A 156 -19.06 4.84 7.43
#